data_78e7e653ce118e6ea5fa99e80a9d7f47
#
_entry.id   78e7e653ce118e6ea5fa99e80a9d7f47
#
_cell.length_a   1.000
_cell.length_b   1.000
_cell.length_c   1.000
_cell.angle_alpha   90.00
_cell.angle_beta   90.00
_cell.angle_gamma   90.00
#
_symmetry.space_group_name_H-M   'P 1'
#
loop_
_entity.id
_entity.type
_entity.pdbx_description
1 polymer ?
#
loop_
_entity_poly.entity_id
_entity_poly.type
_entity_poly.pdbx_seq_one_letter_code
_entity_poly.pdbx_strand_id
1 'polypeptide(L)'
;MRPKSPTMLVLALVVLAPGTLMVASSAFGEEHNKLEMAAAAKVTIDEAIKTASEKLAGKIIEAELEQKHNKLVWEVEVVTTENKVMEVHIDAETGAVIDVEEEKTKSGRLKRPRSGAGDVSQ
;
A
#
# COMPACT_ATOMS: atom_id res chain seq x y z
N MET A 1 -46.07 -7.95 -37.36
CA MET A 1 -46.33 -7.07 -36.66
C MET A 1 -46.11 -7.21 -35.27
N ARG A 2 -46.77 -7.55 -34.62
CA ARG A 2 -46.64 -7.64 -33.29
C ARG A 2 -45.40 -8.24 -32.78
N PRO A 3 -44.84 -9.14 -33.34
CA PRO A 3 -43.70 -9.84 -32.79
C PRO A 3 -42.49 -8.99 -32.53
N LYS A 4 -42.40 -7.91 -33.14
CA LYS A 4 -41.27 -7.10 -32.92
C LYS A 4 -41.14 -6.54 -31.59
N SER A 5 -42.20 -6.18 -31.01
CA SER A 5 -42.18 -5.52 -29.76
C SER A 5 -41.44 -6.25 -28.70
N PRO A 6 -41.69 -7.47 -28.48
CA PRO A 6 -41.04 -8.18 -27.37
C PRO A 6 -39.54 -8.25 -27.49
N THR A 7 -39.07 -8.22 -28.68
CA THR A 7 -37.68 -8.33 -28.86
C THR A 7 -36.92 -7.20 -28.30
N MET A 8 -37.43 -6.05 -28.32
CA MET A 8 -36.74 -4.93 -27.83
C MET A 8 -36.53 -4.95 -26.38
N LEU A 9 -37.44 -5.47 -25.65
CA LEU A 9 -37.32 -5.49 -24.23
C LEU A 9 -36.11 -6.27 -23.76
N VAL A 10 -35.82 -7.31 -24.46
CA VAL A 10 -34.71 -8.15 -24.05
C VAL A 10 -33.39 -7.44 -24.09
N LEU A 11 -33.24 -6.59 -25.05
CA LEU A 11 -32.00 -5.87 -25.17
C LEU A 11 -31.72 -4.99 -23.99
N ALA A 12 -32.74 -4.40 -23.47
CA ALA A 12 -32.54 -3.47 -22.37
C ALA A 12 -31.92 -4.17 -21.17
N LEU A 13 -32.31 -5.37 -20.92
CA LEU A 13 -31.81 -6.07 -19.77
C LEU A 13 -30.34 -6.32 -19.85
N VAL A 14 -29.89 -6.67 -20.99
CA VAL A 14 -28.50 -6.99 -21.15
C VAL A 14 -27.58 -5.85 -20.80
N VAL A 15 -28.02 -4.67 -21.11
CA VAL A 15 -27.19 -3.52 -20.87
C VAL A 15 -26.89 -3.30 -19.42
N LEU A 16 -27.81 -3.55 -18.57
CA LEU A 16 -27.62 -3.29 -17.15
C LEU A 16 -26.64 -4.25 -16.50
N ALA A 17 -26.68 -5.48 -16.87
CA ALA A 17 -25.84 -6.47 -16.27
C ALA A 17 -24.36 -6.14 -16.30
N PRO A 18 -23.83 -5.76 -17.43
CA PRO A 18 -22.39 -5.50 -17.51
C PRO A 18 -21.89 -4.46 -16.55
N GLY A 19 -22.67 -3.47 -16.31
CA GLY A 19 -22.23 -2.42 -15.42
C GLY A 19 -21.96 -2.91 -14.01
N THR A 20 -22.82 -3.75 -13.54
CA THR A 20 -22.67 -4.26 -12.20
C THR A 20 -21.42 -5.11 -12.07
N LEU A 21 -21.14 -5.89 -13.06
CA LEU A 21 -19.96 -6.75 -13.01
C LEU A 21 -18.68 -5.97 -12.92
N MET A 22 -18.61 -4.85 -13.53
CA MET A 22 -17.40 -4.06 -13.51
C MET A 22 -17.01 -3.64 -12.12
N VAL A 23 -17.97 -3.26 -11.33
CA VAL A 23 -17.70 -2.82 -9.98
C VAL A 23 -17.11 -3.96 -9.16
N ALA A 24 -17.66 -5.13 -9.32
CA ALA A 24 -17.19 -6.29 -8.58
C ALA A 24 -15.77 -6.62 -8.98
N SER A 25 -15.43 -6.45 -10.23
CA SER A 25 -14.10 -6.74 -10.70
C SER A 25 -13.06 -5.89 -10.02
N SER A 26 -13.35 -4.66 -9.78
CA SER A 26 -12.40 -3.77 -9.14
C SER A 26 -12.01 -4.25 -7.76
N ALA A 27 -12.98 -4.64 -6.97
CA ALA A 27 -12.71 -5.09 -5.64
C ALA A 27 -11.86 -6.35 -5.66
N PHE A 28 -12.18 -7.23 -6.58
CA PHE A 28 -11.41 -8.45 -6.71
C PHE A 28 -9.98 -8.18 -7.09
N GLY A 29 -9.74 -7.18 -7.89
CA GLY A 29 -8.43 -6.86 -8.38
C GLY A 29 -7.45 -6.50 -7.27
N GLU A 30 -7.91 -5.82 -6.26
CA GLU A 30 -7.04 -5.42 -5.19
C GLU A 30 -6.55 -6.60 -4.36
N GLU A 31 -7.45 -7.47 -4.01
CA GLU A 31 -7.07 -8.62 -3.25
C GLU A 31 -6.17 -9.55 -4.05
N HIS A 32 -6.48 -9.70 -5.31
CA HIS A 32 -5.69 -10.54 -6.17
C HIS A 32 -4.26 -10.03 -6.22
N ASN A 33 -4.08 -8.73 -6.25
CA ASN A 33 -2.79 -8.12 -6.29
C ASN A 33 -1.98 -8.44 -5.04
N LYS A 34 -2.59 -8.38 -3.89
CA LYS A 34 -1.90 -8.69 -2.65
C LYS A 34 -1.47 -10.13 -2.60
N LEU A 35 -2.30 -11.03 -3.08
CA LEU A 35 -1.95 -12.43 -3.10
C LEU A 35 -0.78 -12.69 -4.01
N GLU A 36 -0.75 -12.03 -5.13
CA GLU A 36 0.34 -12.19 -6.07
C GLU A 36 1.64 -11.68 -5.50
N MET A 37 1.59 -10.54 -4.86
CA MET A 37 2.78 -9.97 -4.26
C MET A 37 3.31 -10.86 -3.16
N ALA A 38 2.43 -11.38 -2.34
CA ALA A 38 2.83 -12.26 -1.26
C ALA A 38 3.48 -13.52 -1.79
N ALA A 39 2.95 -14.07 -2.87
CA ALA A 39 3.51 -15.26 -3.45
C ALA A 39 4.87 -15.02 -4.07
N ALA A 40 5.09 -13.84 -4.60
CA ALA A 40 6.34 -13.51 -5.25
C ALA A 40 7.44 -13.11 -4.28
N ALA A 41 7.08 -12.66 -3.09
CA ALA A 41 8.08 -12.23 -2.12
C ALA A 41 8.80 -13.46 -1.57
N LYS A 42 10.12 -13.45 -1.63
CA LYS A 42 10.93 -14.53 -1.08
C LYS A 42 11.39 -14.22 0.32
N VAL A 43 11.38 -12.95 0.68
CA VAL A 43 11.77 -12.50 2.00
C VAL A 43 10.50 -12.31 2.80
N THR A 44 10.44 -12.87 4.00
CA THR A 44 9.25 -12.74 4.83
C THR A 44 9.29 -11.41 5.58
N ILE A 45 8.15 -11.02 6.12
CA ILE A 45 8.08 -9.77 6.86
C ILE A 45 9.00 -9.81 8.07
N ASP A 46 9.13 -10.96 8.73
CA ASP A 46 10.03 -11.10 9.87
C ASP A 46 11.46 -10.82 9.46
N GLU A 47 11.87 -11.38 8.35
CA GLU A 47 13.21 -11.18 7.85
C GLU A 47 13.45 -9.74 7.49
N ALA A 48 12.46 -9.09 6.89
CA ALA A 48 12.59 -7.68 6.53
C ALA A 48 12.73 -6.82 7.76
N ILE A 49 11.93 -7.09 8.78
CA ILE A 49 12.01 -6.34 10.02
C ILE A 49 13.38 -6.52 10.67
N LYS A 50 13.88 -7.74 10.66
CA LYS A 50 15.19 -7.99 11.23
C LYS A 50 16.27 -7.22 10.49
N THR A 51 16.22 -7.26 9.18
CA THR A 51 17.19 -6.55 8.36
C THR A 51 17.14 -5.05 8.64
N ALA A 52 15.94 -4.50 8.73
CA ALA A 52 15.79 -3.07 9.01
C ALA A 52 16.36 -2.72 10.37
N SER A 53 16.11 -3.55 11.37
CA SER A 53 16.60 -3.25 12.70
C SER A 53 18.11 -3.35 12.79
N GLU A 54 18.72 -4.16 11.98
CA GLU A 54 20.17 -4.23 11.93
C GLU A 54 20.75 -3.04 11.19
N LYS A 55 19.98 -2.51 10.24
CA LYS A 55 20.45 -1.39 9.45
C LYS A 55 20.35 -0.08 10.20
N LEU A 56 19.32 0.07 11.01
CA LEU A 56 19.03 1.35 11.63
C LEU A 56 18.48 1.14 13.02
N ALA A 57 19.09 1.75 14.00
CA ALA A 57 18.62 1.64 15.37
C ALA A 57 17.35 2.45 15.56
N GLY A 58 16.37 1.88 16.22
CA GLY A 58 15.13 2.58 16.49
C GLY A 58 13.99 1.63 16.71
N LYS A 59 12.79 2.18 16.72
CA LYS A 59 11.59 1.40 16.94
C LYS A 59 10.90 1.16 15.61
N ILE A 60 10.65 -0.08 15.28
CA ILE A 60 9.95 -0.40 14.06
C ILE A 60 8.47 -0.24 14.27
N ILE A 61 7.81 0.51 13.43
CA ILE A 61 6.39 0.78 13.59
C ILE A 61 5.53 0.26 12.45
N GLU A 62 6.13 -0.04 11.32
CA GLU A 62 5.33 -0.51 10.20
C GLU A 62 6.20 -1.25 9.20
N ALA A 63 5.64 -2.26 8.55
CA ALA A 63 6.32 -2.96 7.47
C ALA A 63 5.28 -3.28 6.42
N GLU A 64 5.53 -2.90 5.18
CA GLU A 64 4.57 -3.02 4.12
C GLU A 64 5.22 -3.54 2.85
N LEU A 65 4.52 -4.42 2.12
CA LEU A 65 5.04 -4.97 0.88
C LEU A 65 4.48 -4.15 -0.26
N GLU A 66 5.34 -3.61 -1.10
CA GLU A 66 4.93 -2.72 -2.17
C GLU A 66 5.63 -3.03 -3.47
N GLN A 67 5.03 -2.61 -4.55
CA GLN A 67 5.63 -2.73 -5.85
C GLN A 67 6.19 -1.37 -6.23
N LYS A 68 7.48 -1.27 -6.42
CA LYS A 68 8.13 -0.02 -6.75
C LYS A 68 9.05 -0.21 -7.93
N HIS A 69 8.87 0.55 -8.98
CA HIS A 69 9.75 0.47 -10.16
C HIS A 69 9.94 -0.96 -10.64
N ASN A 70 8.84 -1.67 -10.74
CA ASN A 70 8.84 -3.05 -11.22
C ASN A 70 9.58 -4.00 -10.30
N LYS A 71 9.74 -3.62 -9.06
CA LYS A 71 10.41 -4.44 -8.08
C LYS A 71 9.55 -4.58 -6.87
N LEU A 72 9.58 -5.75 -6.25
CA LEU A 72 8.83 -5.99 -5.04
C LEU A 72 9.72 -5.62 -3.87
N VAL A 73 9.23 -4.76 -3.00
CA VAL A 73 10.02 -4.15 -1.95
C VAL A 73 9.29 -4.17 -0.63
N TRP A 74 10.01 -4.46 0.46
CA TRP A 74 9.48 -4.27 1.80
C TRP A 74 9.88 -2.87 2.25
N GLU A 75 8.88 -2.09 2.65
CA GLU A 75 9.12 -0.77 3.23
C GLU A 75 8.95 -0.90 4.72
N VAL A 76 10.00 -0.67 5.48
CA VAL A 76 9.93 -0.79 6.92
C VAL A 76 10.18 0.57 7.55
N GLU A 77 9.22 1.04 8.34
CA GLU A 77 9.35 2.35 8.98
C GLU A 77 9.94 2.22 10.35
N VAL A 78 10.95 3.01 10.61
CA VAL A 78 11.68 2.98 11.87
C VAL A 78 11.70 4.38 12.47
N VAL A 79 11.31 4.50 13.74
CA VAL A 79 11.42 5.78 14.43
C VAL A 79 12.73 5.77 15.19
N THR A 80 13.62 6.65 14.82
CA THR A 80 14.97 6.67 15.39
C THR A 80 14.98 7.36 16.74
N THR A 81 16.10 7.27 17.43
CA THR A 81 16.25 7.93 18.72
C THR A 81 16.23 9.44 18.59
N GLU A 82 16.42 9.94 17.38
CA GLU A 82 16.33 11.37 17.13
C GLU A 82 14.94 11.80 16.75
N ASN A 83 13.97 10.91 16.89
CA ASN A 83 12.57 11.19 16.58
C ASN A 83 12.31 11.47 15.11
N LYS A 84 13.02 10.77 14.27
CA LYS A 84 12.79 10.84 12.84
C LYS A 84 12.18 9.56 12.37
N VAL A 85 11.30 9.64 11.39
CA VAL A 85 10.73 8.45 10.79
C VAL A 85 11.51 8.14 9.53
N MET A 86 12.13 7.01 9.51
CA MET A 86 12.94 6.58 8.36
C MET A 86 12.29 5.39 7.71
N GLU A 87 12.41 5.28 6.41
CA GLU A 87 11.92 4.14 5.66
C GLU A 87 13.10 3.35 5.14
N VAL A 88 13.16 2.08 5.50
CA VAL A 88 14.19 1.20 4.99
C VAL A 88 13.57 0.37 3.89
N HIS A 89 14.10 0.47 2.69
CA HIS A 89 13.57 -0.27 1.55
C HIS A 89 14.43 -1.51 1.34
N ILE A 90 13.79 -2.67 1.35
CA ILE A 90 14.47 -3.94 1.26
C ILE A 90 13.92 -4.72 0.08
N ASP A 91 14.81 -5.26 -0.72
CA ASP A 91 14.42 -6.04 -1.88
C ASP A 91 13.72 -7.31 -1.38
N ALA A 92 12.46 -7.49 -1.77
CA ALA A 92 11.69 -8.62 -1.29
C ALA A 92 12.13 -9.94 -1.90
N GLU A 93 13.00 -9.89 -2.86
CA GLU A 93 13.50 -11.08 -3.50
C GLU A 93 14.83 -11.51 -2.92
N THR A 94 15.73 -10.60 -2.69
CA THR A 94 17.06 -10.91 -2.23
C THR A 94 17.32 -10.60 -0.77
N GLY A 95 16.54 -9.73 -0.18
CA GLY A 95 16.74 -9.30 1.19
C GLY A 95 17.75 -8.18 1.34
N ALA A 96 18.25 -7.66 0.25
CA ALA A 96 19.24 -6.59 0.32
C ALA A 96 18.59 -5.26 0.61
N VAL A 97 19.25 -4.41 1.38
CA VAL A 97 18.75 -3.06 1.62
C VAL A 97 19.00 -2.24 0.37
N ILE A 98 17.94 -1.67 -0.18
CA ILE A 98 18.05 -0.85 -1.38
C ILE A 98 18.46 0.55 -1.00
N ASP A 99 17.75 1.15 -0.06
CA ASP A 99 18.10 2.48 0.42
C ASP A 99 17.36 2.79 1.71
N VAL A 100 17.65 3.93 2.31
CA VAL A 100 17.03 4.41 3.52
C VAL A 100 16.67 5.86 3.29
N GLU A 101 15.42 6.22 3.51
CA GLU A 101 14.96 7.58 3.27
C GLU A 101 14.22 8.13 4.49
N GLU A 102 14.24 9.43 4.63
CA GLU A 102 13.50 10.05 5.72
C GLU A 102 12.10 10.38 5.25
N GLU A 103 11.10 10.03 6.05
CA GLU A 103 9.72 10.27 5.68
C GLU A 103 9.30 11.66 6.04
N LYS A 104 9.48 12.58 5.16
CA LYS A 104 9.20 13.97 5.47
C LYS A 104 7.76 14.34 5.40
N THR A 105 7.04 13.76 4.49
CA THR A 105 5.65 14.11 4.29
C THR A 105 4.80 13.82 5.50
N LYS A 106 4.93 12.64 6.02
CA LYS A 106 4.14 12.27 7.17
C LYS A 106 4.55 13.06 8.39
N SER A 107 5.81 13.29 8.53
CA SER A 107 6.30 14.07 9.63
C SER A 107 5.71 15.45 9.60
N GLY A 108 5.66 16.03 8.46
CA GLY A 108 5.12 17.36 8.32
C GLY A 108 3.68 17.41 8.73
N ARG A 109 2.92 16.42 8.32
CA ARG A 109 1.53 16.39 8.66
C ARG A 109 1.32 16.25 10.14
N LEU A 110 2.07 15.39 10.76
CA LEU A 110 1.94 15.20 12.18
C LEU A 110 2.32 16.41 12.95
N LYS A 111 3.33 17.10 12.52
CA LYS A 111 3.77 18.26 13.17
C LYS A 111 2.74 19.35 13.20
N ARG A 112 2.04 19.52 12.15
CA ARG A 112 1.13 20.60 12.06
C ARG A 112 0.10 20.64 13.16
N PRO A 113 -0.59 19.61 13.44
CA PRO A 113 -1.58 19.66 14.50
C PRO A 113 -0.97 19.97 15.83
N ARG A 114 0.19 19.44 16.07
CA ARG A 114 0.80 19.70 17.34
C ARG A 114 1.28 21.08 17.49
N SER A 115 1.77 21.63 16.46
CA SER A 115 2.25 22.97 16.55
C SER A 115 1.14 23.87 16.90
N GLY A 116 0.01 23.64 16.32
CA GLY A 116 -1.10 24.47 16.63
C GLY A 116 -1.42 24.43 18.07
N ALA A 117 -1.36 23.27 18.61
CA ALA A 117 -1.66 23.12 20.00
C ALA A 117 -0.65 23.87 20.81
N GLY A 118 0.54 23.80 20.41
CA GLY A 118 1.56 24.47 21.14
C GLY A 118 1.33 25.92 21.21
N ASP A 119 0.88 26.45 20.16
CA ASP A 119 0.67 27.84 20.17
C ASP A 119 -0.32 28.26 21.12
N VAL A 120 -1.26 27.42 21.33
CA VAL A 120 -2.26 27.78 22.26
C VAL A 120 -1.70 28.14 23.57
N SER A 121 -0.63 27.57 23.90
CA SER A 121 -0.08 27.87 25.20
C SER A 121 0.22 29.30 25.38
N GLN A 122 0.36 30.03 24.39
CA GLN A 122 0.64 31.39 24.60
C GLN A 122 -0.49 32.17 24.96
#